data_32141610ae2731f7aa4c551a5fb47c1f
#
_entry.id   32141610ae2731f7aa4c551a5fb47c1f
#
_cell.length_a   1.000
_cell.length_b   1.000
_cell.length_c   1.000
_cell.angle_alpha   90.00
_cell.angle_beta   90.00
_cell.angle_gamma   90.00
#
_symmetry.space_group_name_H-M   'P 1'
#
loop_
_entity.id
_entity.type
_entity.pdbx_description
1 polymer ?
#
loop_
_entity_poly.entity_id
_entity_poly.type
_entity_poly.pdbx_seq_one_letter_code
_entity_poly.pdbx_strand_id
1 'polypeptide(L)'
;MAELPKAAQGTFDELLAGVEPDLAAIARRLRAIIRAVDVSTVETVRLGDNAATYGVGPKKMTDGYAYIMPMRGYINLGFYQGAVLADPERLLEGTGKGLRHVKIRSLAEAKRPAVRALVATALARRRSGATGPARASTPQRSR
;
A
#
# COMPACT_ATOMS: atom_id res chain seq x y z
N MET A 1 -18.83 7.01 17.81
CA MET A 1 -17.95 6.79 16.66
C MET A 1 -17.09 8.02 16.45
N ALA A 2 -15.80 7.86 16.39
CA ALA A 2 -14.92 8.98 16.19
C ALA A 2 -15.00 9.46 14.73
N GLU A 3 -15.02 10.76 14.55
CA GLU A 3 -14.97 11.32 13.22
C GLU A 3 -13.56 11.18 12.67
N LEU A 4 -13.48 10.91 11.38
CA LEU A 4 -12.19 10.91 10.70
C LEU A 4 -11.69 12.34 10.55
N PRO A 5 -10.37 12.56 10.58
CA PRO A 5 -9.82 13.87 10.27
C PRO A 5 -10.31 14.34 8.90
N LYS A 6 -10.35 15.65 8.72
CA LYS A 6 -10.84 16.23 7.47
C LYS A 6 -10.11 15.71 6.27
N ALA A 7 -8.79 15.53 6.37
CA ALA A 7 -7.97 15.01 5.27
C ALA A 7 -8.28 13.55 4.94
N ALA A 8 -8.93 12.84 5.85
CA ALA A 8 -9.30 11.43 5.66
C ALA A 8 -10.72 11.26 5.15
N GLN A 9 -11.44 12.36 4.94
CA GLN A 9 -12.81 12.27 4.44
C GLN A 9 -12.80 12.28 2.92
N GLY A 10 -13.35 11.23 2.33
CA GLY A 10 -13.43 11.15 0.89
C GLY A 10 -13.72 9.73 0.44
N THR A 11 -13.95 9.59 -0.84
CA THR A 11 -14.20 8.29 -1.46
C THR A 11 -13.08 7.98 -2.46
N PHE A 12 -12.95 6.71 -2.77
CA PHE A 12 -11.98 6.30 -3.77
C PHE A 12 -12.28 6.93 -5.14
N ASP A 13 -13.57 7.06 -5.48
CA ASP A 13 -13.96 7.73 -6.71
C ASP A 13 -13.51 9.19 -6.73
N GLU A 14 -13.64 9.89 -5.59
CA GLU A 14 -13.16 11.27 -5.50
C GLU A 14 -11.64 11.34 -5.66
N LEU A 15 -10.92 10.38 -5.11
CA LEU A 15 -9.47 10.32 -5.26
C LEU A 15 -9.08 10.21 -6.73
N LEU A 16 -9.88 9.47 -7.52
CA LEU A 16 -9.58 9.24 -8.93
C LEU A 16 -10.19 10.30 -9.85
N ALA A 17 -10.91 11.29 -9.30
CA ALA A 17 -11.46 12.37 -10.11
C ALA A 17 -10.32 13.10 -10.81
N GLY A 18 -10.42 13.24 -12.13
CA GLY A 18 -9.37 13.89 -12.91
C GLY A 18 -8.17 13.01 -13.26
N VAL A 19 -8.15 11.78 -12.77
CA VAL A 19 -7.10 10.82 -13.13
C VAL A 19 -7.46 10.19 -14.48
N GLU A 20 -6.47 10.05 -15.35
CA GLU A 20 -6.70 9.46 -16.67
C GLU A 20 -7.29 8.05 -16.55
N PRO A 21 -8.18 7.65 -17.47
CA PRO A 21 -8.87 6.37 -17.36
C PRO A 21 -7.96 5.16 -17.21
N ASP A 22 -6.82 5.13 -17.93
CA ASP A 22 -5.89 4.01 -17.84
C ASP A 22 -5.28 3.92 -16.44
N LEU A 23 -4.92 5.05 -15.87
CA LEU A 23 -4.34 5.09 -14.53
C LEU A 23 -5.40 4.78 -13.48
N ALA A 24 -6.62 5.28 -13.68
CA ALA A 24 -7.72 4.97 -12.77
C ALA A 24 -7.98 3.46 -12.74
N ALA A 25 -7.92 2.80 -13.89
CA ALA A 25 -8.10 1.35 -13.96
C ALA A 25 -7.01 0.61 -13.17
N ILE A 26 -5.78 1.08 -13.24
CA ILE A 26 -4.67 0.51 -12.48
C ILE A 26 -4.95 0.66 -10.97
N ALA A 27 -5.34 1.86 -10.54
CA ALA A 27 -5.62 2.12 -9.14
C ALA A 27 -6.76 1.22 -8.63
N ARG A 28 -7.80 1.04 -9.43
CA ARG A 28 -8.92 0.18 -9.04
C ARG A 28 -8.50 -1.29 -8.96
N ARG A 29 -7.61 -1.71 -9.83
CA ARG A 29 -7.09 -3.08 -9.78
C ARG A 29 -6.26 -3.30 -8.51
N LEU A 30 -5.40 -2.35 -8.17
CA LEU A 30 -4.61 -2.44 -6.94
C LEU A 30 -5.52 -2.50 -5.70
N ARG A 31 -6.57 -1.68 -5.69
CA ARG A 31 -7.55 -1.71 -4.61
C ARG A 31 -8.19 -3.09 -4.49
N ALA A 32 -8.55 -3.69 -5.61
CA ALA A 32 -9.17 -5.01 -5.62
C ALA A 32 -8.20 -6.08 -5.10
N ILE A 33 -6.92 -5.98 -5.46
CA ILE A 33 -5.90 -6.90 -4.98
C ILE A 33 -5.75 -6.79 -3.46
N ILE A 34 -5.66 -5.56 -2.94
CA ILE A 34 -5.53 -5.34 -1.50
C ILE A 34 -6.73 -5.91 -0.77
N ARG A 35 -7.93 -5.67 -1.27
CA ARG A 35 -9.15 -6.18 -0.63
C ARG A 35 -9.29 -7.68 -0.71
N ALA A 36 -8.72 -8.30 -1.75
CA ALA A 36 -8.71 -9.75 -1.86
C ALA A 36 -7.73 -10.38 -0.88
N VAL A 37 -6.58 -9.72 -0.66
CA VAL A 37 -5.59 -10.19 0.31
C VAL A 37 -6.08 -9.96 1.74
N ASP A 38 -6.76 -8.85 1.97
CA ASP A 38 -7.20 -8.45 3.32
C ASP A 38 -8.66 -8.02 3.25
N VAL A 39 -9.58 -8.99 3.42
CA VAL A 39 -11.02 -8.71 3.30
C VAL A 39 -11.53 -7.76 4.38
N SER A 40 -10.79 -7.63 5.48
CA SER A 40 -11.18 -6.74 6.58
C SER A 40 -10.38 -5.44 6.60
N THR A 41 -9.66 -5.12 5.51
CA THR A 41 -8.84 -3.92 5.48
C THR A 41 -9.69 -2.67 5.73
N VAL A 42 -9.12 -1.73 6.46
CA VAL A 42 -9.74 -0.42 6.67
C VAL A 42 -9.18 0.52 5.61
N GLU A 43 -10.03 0.95 4.71
CA GLU A 43 -9.66 1.91 3.67
C GLU A 43 -9.95 3.32 4.18
N THR A 44 -8.95 4.17 4.17
CA THR A 44 -9.11 5.58 4.54
C THR A 44 -8.62 6.42 3.37
N VAL A 45 -9.56 7.10 2.69
CA VAL A 45 -9.19 7.96 1.58
C VAL A 45 -8.84 9.33 2.13
N ARG A 46 -7.60 9.75 1.87
CA ARG A 46 -7.06 11.02 2.37
C ARG A 46 -6.85 11.94 1.18
N LEU A 47 -7.89 12.71 0.84
CA LEU A 47 -7.83 13.57 -0.34
C LEU A 47 -6.71 14.60 -0.23
N GLY A 48 -6.47 15.12 0.97
CA GLY A 48 -5.39 16.07 1.19
C GLY A 48 -3.99 15.49 0.94
N ASP A 49 -3.85 14.19 1.11
CA ASP A 49 -2.60 13.46 0.84
C ASP A 49 -2.58 12.87 -0.58
N ASN A 50 -3.66 13.00 -1.32
CA ASN A 50 -3.83 12.38 -2.63
C ASN A 50 -3.62 10.87 -2.58
N ALA A 51 -4.11 10.21 -1.53
CA ALA A 51 -3.86 8.79 -1.33
C ALA A 51 -5.02 8.10 -0.64
N ALA A 52 -5.14 6.80 -0.90
CA ALA A 52 -5.98 5.90 -0.11
C ALA A 52 -5.07 5.01 0.71
N THR A 53 -5.29 4.96 2.02
CA THR A 53 -4.50 4.17 2.95
C THR A 53 -5.26 2.90 3.31
N TYR A 54 -4.55 1.80 3.43
CA TYR A 54 -5.09 0.50 3.80
C TYR A 54 -4.38 0.01 5.06
N GLY A 55 -5.17 -0.40 6.04
CA GLY A 55 -4.59 -0.77 7.32
C GLY A 55 -5.46 -1.71 8.12
N VAL A 56 -4.91 -2.12 9.26
CA VAL A 56 -5.67 -2.92 10.24
C VAL A 56 -6.57 -2.04 11.10
N GLY A 57 -6.46 -0.74 10.92
CA GLY A 57 -7.27 0.28 11.54
C GLY A 57 -7.05 1.59 10.79
N PRO A 58 -7.64 2.71 11.25
CA PRO A 58 -7.62 3.97 10.48
C PRO A 58 -6.38 4.82 10.67
N LYS A 59 -5.54 4.54 11.65
CA LYS A 59 -4.39 5.39 11.94
C LYS A 59 -3.25 5.07 10.98
N LYS A 60 -2.85 6.09 10.19
CA LYS A 60 -1.88 5.89 9.12
C LYS A 60 -0.57 5.27 9.61
N MET A 61 0.03 5.83 10.64
CA MET A 61 1.38 5.42 11.03
C MET A 61 1.43 4.16 11.88
N THR A 62 0.36 3.83 12.59
CA THR A 62 0.34 2.65 13.44
C THR A 62 -0.42 1.49 12.83
N ASP A 63 -1.41 1.79 11.98
CA ASP A 63 -2.30 0.77 11.44
C ASP A 63 -2.10 0.53 9.95
N GLY A 64 -1.61 1.54 9.22
CA GLY A 64 -1.47 1.46 7.78
C GLY A 64 -0.35 0.54 7.35
N TYR A 65 -0.61 -0.29 6.35
CA TYR A 65 0.43 -1.13 5.76
C TYR A 65 0.69 -0.77 4.30
N ALA A 66 -0.29 -0.23 3.61
CA ALA A 66 -0.13 0.11 2.19
C ALA A 66 -0.94 1.36 1.84
N TYR A 67 -0.57 1.98 0.72
CA TYR A 67 -1.36 3.09 0.18
C TYR A 67 -1.32 3.06 -1.34
N ILE A 68 -2.35 3.66 -1.94
CA ILE A 68 -2.44 3.87 -3.38
C ILE A 68 -2.45 5.38 -3.61
N MET A 69 -1.52 5.86 -4.42
CA MET A 69 -1.38 7.30 -4.68
C MET A 69 -1.23 7.55 -6.17
N PRO A 70 -2.24 8.18 -6.80
CA PRO A 70 -2.11 8.55 -8.21
C PRO A 70 -1.02 9.59 -8.40
N MET A 71 -0.18 9.35 -9.39
CA MET A 71 0.89 10.25 -9.76
C MET A 71 0.73 10.59 -11.24
N ARG A 72 1.58 11.45 -11.76
CA ARG A 72 1.54 11.77 -13.18
C ARG A 72 2.20 10.62 -13.95
N GLY A 73 1.39 9.90 -14.72
CA GLY A 73 1.87 8.82 -15.58
C GLY A 73 1.99 7.45 -14.93
N TYR A 74 1.71 7.34 -13.64
CA TYR A 74 1.77 6.05 -12.95
C TYR A 74 1.00 6.11 -11.63
N ILE A 75 0.79 4.94 -11.03
CA ILE A 75 0.19 4.84 -9.70
C ILE A 75 1.27 4.33 -8.75
N ASN A 76 1.47 5.00 -7.64
CA ASN A 76 2.33 4.48 -6.58
C ASN A 76 1.54 3.52 -5.72
N LEU A 77 2.04 2.31 -5.57
CA LEU A 77 1.61 1.39 -4.53
C LEU A 77 2.69 1.45 -3.46
N GLY A 78 2.38 2.08 -2.33
CA GLY A 78 3.36 2.31 -1.29
C GLY A 78 3.13 1.44 -0.07
N PHE A 79 4.20 1.30 0.71
CA PHE A 79 4.18 0.49 1.93
C PHE A 79 4.85 1.28 3.04
N TYR A 80 4.12 1.46 4.16
CA TYR A 80 4.62 2.29 5.26
C TYR A 80 5.87 1.71 5.93
N GLN A 81 6.00 0.39 5.93
CA GLN A 81 7.20 -0.28 6.45
C GLN A 81 7.99 -0.92 5.32
N GLY A 82 7.92 -0.33 4.14
CA GLY A 82 8.50 -0.91 2.93
C GLY A 82 9.99 -1.21 3.02
N ALA A 83 10.73 -0.38 3.75
CA ALA A 83 12.18 -0.53 3.84
C ALA A 83 12.62 -1.87 4.42
N VAL A 84 11.73 -2.54 5.17
CA VAL A 84 12.08 -3.80 5.85
C VAL A 84 11.32 -5.00 5.29
N LEU A 85 10.59 -4.81 4.20
CA LEU A 85 9.85 -5.92 3.58
C LEU A 85 10.76 -6.75 2.69
N ALA A 86 10.50 -8.05 2.66
CA ALA A 86 11.16 -8.92 1.69
C ALA A 86 10.70 -8.51 0.29
N ASP A 87 11.64 -8.30 -0.61
CA ASP A 87 11.39 -7.80 -1.96
C ASP A 87 12.31 -8.54 -2.93
N PRO A 88 12.07 -9.84 -3.13
CA PRO A 88 13.00 -10.67 -3.90
C PRO A 88 13.14 -10.23 -5.36
N GLU A 89 12.13 -9.55 -5.92
CA GLU A 89 12.20 -9.10 -7.30
C GLU A 89 12.61 -7.65 -7.43
N ARG A 90 12.97 -7.03 -6.32
CA ARG A 90 13.49 -5.66 -6.28
C ARG A 90 12.56 -4.65 -6.93
N LEU A 91 11.28 -4.74 -6.60
CA LEU A 91 10.28 -3.80 -7.12
C LEU A 91 10.21 -2.50 -6.35
N LEU A 92 10.62 -2.51 -5.09
CA LEU A 92 10.46 -1.36 -4.19
C LEU A 92 11.52 -0.31 -4.46
N GLU A 93 11.08 0.95 -4.50
CA GLU A 93 11.93 2.12 -4.71
C GLU A 93 11.75 3.08 -3.54
N GLY A 94 12.75 3.92 -3.33
CA GLY A 94 12.70 4.95 -2.32
C GLY A 94 13.93 4.92 -1.43
N THR A 95 14.15 6.00 -0.68
CA THR A 95 15.33 6.17 0.15
C THR A 95 15.01 6.59 1.58
N GLY A 96 13.72 6.76 1.92
CA GLY A 96 13.34 7.14 3.27
C GLY A 96 13.57 6.03 4.28
N LYS A 97 13.37 6.34 5.55
CA LYS A 97 13.61 5.38 6.61
C LYS A 97 12.62 4.21 6.60
N GLY A 98 11.38 4.47 6.21
CA GLY A 98 10.35 3.44 6.24
C GLY A 98 9.63 3.24 4.92
N LEU A 99 9.25 4.33 4.29
CA LEU A 99 8.43 4.27 3.09
C LEU A 99 9.17 3.72 1.89
N ARG A 100 8.50 2.82 1.18
CA ARG A 100 8.93 2.36 -0.15
C ARG A 100 7.70 2.23 -1.01
N HIS A 101 7.90 2.26 -2.33
CA HIS A 101 6.78 2.17 -3.25
C HIS A 101 7.17 1.43 -4.51
N VAL A 102 6.15 0.91 -5.20
CA VAL A 102 6.29 0.33 -6.53
C VAL A 102 5.56 1.27 -7.48
N LYS A 103 6.22 1.68 -8.55
CA LYS A 103 5.58 2.47 -9.60
C LYS A 103 4.88 1.52 -10.56
N ILE A 104 3.57 1.66 -10.66
CA ILE A 104 2.75 0.79 -11.50
C ILE A 104 2.29 1.59 -12.70
N ARG A 105 2.73 1.21 -13.89
CA ARG A 105 2.45 1.94 -15.12
C ARG A 105 1.46 1.25 -16.04
N SER A 106 1.12 0.00 -15.74
CA SER A 106 0.21 -0.78 -16.59
C SER A 106 -0.57 -1.78 -15.77
N LEU A 107 -1.69 -2.26 -16.32
CA LEU A 107 -2.46 -3.33 -15.66
C LEU A 107 -1.63 -4.60 -15.51
N ALA A 108 -0.78 -4.89 -16.51
CA ALA A 108 0.08 -6.06 -16.44
C ALA A 108 1.01 -5.98 -15.23
N GLU A 109 1.58 -4.80 -14.98
CA GLU A 109 2.43 -4.61 -13.80
C GLU A 109 1.65 -4.78 -12.52
N ALA A 110 0.43 -4.24 -12.45
CA ALA A 110 -0.40 -4.37 -11.27
C ALA A 110 -0.73 -5.84 -10.94
N LYS A 111 -0.81 -6.66 -11.96
CA LYS A 111 -1.20 -8.08 -11.80
C LYS A 111 -0.03 -9.00 -11.51
N ARG A 112 1.19 -8.52 -11.42
CA ARG A 112 2.34 -9.36 -11.12
C ARG A 112 2.14 -10.07 -9.78
N PRO A 113 2.44 -11.38 -9.70
CA PRO A 113 2.35 -12.08 -8.41
C PRO A 113 3.19 -11.43 -7.33
N ALA A 114 4.33 -10.82 -7.69
CA ALA A 114 5.20 -10.14 -6.73
C ALA A 114 4.49 -8.95 -6.08
N VAL A 115 3.60 -8.25 -6.79
CA VAL A 115 2.84 -7.14 -6.22
C VAL A 115 1.91 -7.64 -5.12
N ARG A 116 1.16 -8.71 -5.42
CA ARG A 116 0.26 -9.32 -4.44
C ARG A 116 1.05 -9.84 -3.23
N ALA A 117 2.21 -10.42 -3.47
CA ALA A 117 3.06 -10.95 -2.42
C ALA A 117 3.54 -9.83 -1.49
N LEU A 118 3.90 -8.66 -2.04
CA LEU A 118 4.29 -7.52 -1.22
C LEU A 118 3.14 -7.05 -0.33
N VAL A 119 1.92 -7.01 -0.85
CA VAL A 119 0.75 -6.64 -0.06
C VAL A 119 0.58 -7.62 1.10
N ALA A 120 0.66 -8.92 0.83
CA ALA A 120 0.51 -9.95 1.85
C ALA A 120 1.61 -9.85 2.91
N THR A 121 2.84 -9.61 2.48
CA THR A 121 3.98 -9.47 3.39
C THR A 121 3.81 -8.24 4.28
N ALA A 122 3.36 -7.13 3.70
CA ALA A 122 3.14 -5.90 4.45
C ALA A 122 2.04 -6.07 5.49
N LEU A 123 0.95 -6.75 5.11
CA LEU A 123 -0.15 -7.03 6.03
C LEU A 123 0.33 -7.89 7.19
N ALA A 124 1.06 -8.97 6.88
CA ALA A 124 1.55 -9.89 7.91
C ALA A 124 2.45 -9.16 8.90
N ARG A 125 3.33 -8.29 8.40
CA ARG A 125 4.21 -7.51 9.27
C ARG A 125 3.40 -6.58 10.17
N ARG A 126 2.41 -5.89 9.62
CA ARG A 126 1.60 -4.96 10.44
C ARG A 126 0.80 -5.72 11.49
N ARG A 127 0.27 -6.88 11.14
CA ARG A 127 -0.48 -7.71 12.08
C ARG A 127 0.41 -8.25 13.21
N SER A 128 1.68 -8.48 12.92
CA SER A 128 2.60 -9.00 13.93
C SER A 128 2.98 -7.94 14.96
N GLY A 129 2.71 -6.66 14.67
CA GLY A 129 3.13 -5.56 15.52
C GLY A 129 4.64 -5.31 15.50
N ALA A 130 5.38 -5.94 14.59
CA ALA A 130 6.81 -5.77 14.50
C ALA A 130 7.18 -4.34 14.15
N THR A 131 8.26 -3.83 14.75
CA THR A 131 8.82 -2.52 14.48
C THR A 131 10.30 -2.69 14.18
N GLY A 132 10.86 -1.67 13.54
CA GLY A 132 12.26 -1.72 13.18
C GLY A 132 12.55 -2.66 12.03
N PRO A 133 13.83 -2.91 11.72
CA PRO A 133 14.22 -3.75 10.59
C PRO A 133 13.71 -5.18 10.72
N ALA A 134 13.35 -5.79 9.59
CA ALA A 134 13.02 -7.21 9.59
C ALA A 134 14.26 -8.00 9.98
N ARG A 135 14.08 -8.97 10.86
CA ARG A 135 15.15 -9.89 11.12
C ARG A 135 15.34 -10.76 9.90
N ALA A 136 16.56 -10.95 9.63
CA ALA A 136 16.83 -11.83 8.53
C ALA A 136 16.14 -13.11 8.84
N SER A 137 15.35 -13.22 8.62
CA SER A 137 14.46 -13.94 9.06
C SER A 137 14.71 -15.22 8.97
N THR A 138 15.07 -14.68 9.28
CA THR A 138 15.15 -15.17 9.43
C THR A 138 15.13 -16.00 9.00
N PRO A 139 15.36 -16.35 8.79
CA PRO A 139 15.33 -17.03 8.49
C PRO A 139 15.49 -17.69 8.41
N GLN A 140 15.66 -17.59 8.27
CA GLN A 140 15.88 -17.91 8.38
C GLN A 140 16.24 -18.53 8.58
N ARG A 141 16.40 -18.79 8.59
CA ARG A 141 16.73 -19.18 9.02
C ARG A 141 16.75 -19.92 9.34
N SER A 142 16.74 -20.25 9.22
CA SER A 142 16.76 -20.81 9.63
C SER A 142 16.93 -21.43 9.90
N ARG A 143 17.09 -21.55 9.88
CA ARG A 143 17.23 -22.02 10.26
C ARG A 143 17.27 -22.53 10.47
#